data_3fabc8bc3f4adad08bf5b3c0a1dacf0f
#
_entry.id   3fabc8bc3f4adad08bf5b3c0a1dacf0f
#
_cell.length_a   1.000
_cell.length_b   1.000
_cell.length_c   1.000
_cell.angle_alpha   90.00
_cell.angle_beta   90.00
_cell.angle_gamma   90.00
#
_symmetry.space_group_name_H-M   'P 1'
#
loop_
_entity.id
_entity.type
_entity.pdbx_description
1 polymer ?
#
loop_
_entity_poly.entity_id
_entity_poly.type
_entity_poly.pdbx_seq_one_letter_code
_entity_poly.pdbx_strand_id
1 'polypeptide(L)'
;MTVPKSLRPRHRYIFFEVETLPDATFGEHDLRRTLWFEAQNLYGDVTSAETRAELIEYDGEDATLGLGVVRCAHDRVEETRSALACVDEVNDHAVGMRVVGVSGTLAAGRERYAGEVPKTHRKTVDNSPAWERDGALDLRTDDGFMCGTHHDFGKE
;
A
#
# COMPACT_ATOMS: atom_id res chain seq x y z
N MET A 1 33.32 6.92 13.39
CA MET A 1 32.91 8.27 13.78
C MET A 1 31.40 8.40 13.63
N THR A 2 30.69 8.73 14.68
CA THR A 2 29.22 8.86 14.63
C THR A 2 28.85 10.26 14.10
N VAL A 3 28.07 10.30 13.04
CA VAL A 3 27.58 11.58 12.49
C VAL A 3 26.67 12.27 13.52
N PRO A 4 26.87 13.57 13.81
CA PRO A 4 25.99 14.33 14.69
C PRO A 4 24.50 14.20 14.32
N LYS A 5 23.61 14.20 15.31
CA LYS A 5 22.16 14.06 15.09
C LYS A 5 21.58 15.02 14.05
N SER A 6 22.09 16.25 14.01
CA SER A 6 21.67 17.29 13.08
C SER A 6 22.02 17.01 11.62
N LEU A 7 23.00 16.14 11.37
CA LEU A 7 23.48 15.79 10.04
C LEU A 7 23.00 14.40 9.58
N ARG A 8 22.28 13.67 10.44
CA ARG A 8 21.75 12.35 10.06
C ARG A 8 20.56 12.53 9.10
N PRO A 9 20.50 11.75 8.02
CA PRO A 9 19.33 11.74 7.17
C PRO A 9 18.06 11.42 7.98
N ARG A 10 17.03 12.23 7.78
CA ARG A 10 15.72 11.97 8.40
C ARG A 10 14.87 11.17 7.44
N HIS A 11 14.18 10.21 7.99
CA HIS A 11 13.26 9.35 7.25
C HIS A 11 11.83 9.51 7.76
N ARG A 12 10.87 9.11 6.90
CA ARG A 12 9.49 8.86 7.26
C ARG A 12 9.13 7.45 6.82
N TYR A 13 8.18 6.87 7.51
CA TYR A 13 7.68 5.51 7.27
C TYR A 13 6.22 5.61 6.86
N ILE A 14 5.92 5.13 5.67
CA ILE A 14 4.57 5.11 5.12
C ILE A 14 4.04 3.71 5.26
N PHE A 15 2.96 3.56 6.02
CA PHE A 15 2.24 2.31 6.21
C PHE A 15 1.11 2.24 5.20
N PHE A 16 1.01 1.14 4.48
CA PHE A 16 0.02 0.95 3.44
C PHE A 16 -0.53 -0.47 3.43
N GLU A 17 -1.74 -0.59 2.93
CA GLU A 17 -2.40 -1.87 2.69
C GLU A 17 -2.34 -2.20 1.20
N VAL A 18 -2.24 -3.49 0.91
CA VAL A 18 -2.32 -4.05 -0.44
C VAL A 18 -3.47 -5.04 -0.47
N GLU A 19 -4.51 -4.73 -1.22
CA GLU A 19 -5.61 -5.64 -1.48
C GLU A 19 -5.34 -6.44 -2.75
N THR A 20 -5.56 -7.75 -2.69
CA THR A 20 -5.32 -8.66 -3.81
C THR A 20 -6.51 -9.58 -4.03
N LEU A 21 -6.58 -10.16 -5.21
CA LEU A 21 -7.46 -11.29 -5.48
C LEU A 21 -6.91 -12.57 -4.82
N PRO A 22 -7.75 -13.56 -4.50
CA PRO A 22 -7.31 -14.77 -3.80
C PRO A 22 -6.25 -15.60 -4.53
N ASP A 23 -6.14 -15.47 -5.84
CA ASP A 23 -5.20 -16.17 -6.71
C ASP A 23 -3.89 -15.39 -6.97
N ALA A 24 -3.76 -14.20 -6.41
CA ALA A 24 -2.56 -13.40 -6.57
C ALA A 24 -1.36 -14.07 -5.88
N THR A 25 -0.28 -14.17 -6.63
CA THR A 25 0.98 -14.80 -6.18
C THR A 25 2.14 -13.87 -6.47
N PHE A 26 2.45 -13.00 -5.54
CA PHE A 26 3.66 -12.18 -5.57
C PHE A 26 4.18 -11.95 -4.15
N GLY A 27 5.47 -11.72 -4.05
CA GLY A 27 6.13 -11.49 -2.78
C GLY A 27 6.67 -10.08 -2.63
N GLU A 28 7.39 -9.86 -1.54
CA GLU A 28 8.03 -8.59 -1.23
C GLU A 28 8.95 -8.08 -2.35
N HIS A 29 9.70 -9.00 -2.97
CA HIS A 29 10.62 -8.65 -4.06
C HIS A 29 9.90 -8.07 -5.28
N ASP A 30 8.77 -8.67 -5.67
CA ASP A 30 7.98 -8.22 -6.81
C ASP A 30 7.38 -6.84 -6.53
N LEU A 31 6.84 -6.64 -5.34
CA LEU A 31 6.30 -5.36 -4.91
C LEU A 31 7.38 -4.27 -4.86
N ARG A 32 8.57 -4.59 -4.33
CA ARG A 32 9.72 -3.67 -4.29
C ARG A 32 10.12 -3.22 -5.68
N ARG A 33 10.20 -4.15 -6.61
CA ARG A 33 10.54 -3.87 -8.02
C ARG A 33 9.48 -2.98 -8.67
N THR A 34 8.20 -3.28 -8.48
CA THR A 34 7.10 -2.49 -9.02
C THR A 34 7.13 -1.06 -8.48
N LEU A 35 7.29 -0.86 -7.18
CA LEU A 35 7.42 0.46 -6.58
C LEU A 35 8.59 1.26 -7.15
N TRP A 36 9.72 0.62 -7.36
CA TRP A 36 10.87 1.26 -7.96
C TRP A 36 10.58 1.72 -9.39
N PHE A 37 9.96 0.88 -10.21
CA PHE A 37 9.57 1.25 -11.57
C PHE A 37 8.53 2.38 -11.60
N GLU A 38 7.53 2.35 -10.75
CA GLU A 38 6.52 3.41 -10.68
C GLU A 38 7.13 4.75 -10.27
N ALA A 39 8.03 4.76 -9.31
CA ALA A 39 8.76 5.97 -8.93
C ALA A 39 9.62 6.51 -10.09
N GLN A 40 10.31 5.64 -10.83
CA GLN A 40 11.08 6.01 -12.01
C GLN A 40 10.20 6.57 -13.13
N ASN A 41 9.07 5.92 -13.41
CA ASN A 41 8.13 6.34 -14.44
C ASN A 41 7.50 7.70 -14.12
N LEU A 42 7.17 7.94 -12.85
CA LEU A 42 6.49 9.16 -12.42
C LEU A 42 7.44 10.37 -12.31
N TYR A 43 8.63 10.16 -11.81
CA TYR A 43 9.55 11.26 -11.45
C TYR A 43 10.87 11.26 -12.21
N GLY A 44 11.21 10.23 -12.92
CA GLY A 44 12.53 10.03 -13.53
C GLY A 44 13.62 9.70 -12.52
N ASP A 45 14.84 9.50 -13.01
CA ASP A 45 15.95 8.95 -12.22
C ASP A 45 16.39 9.84 -11.06
N VAL A 46 16.50 11.14 -11.27
CA VAL A 46 17.03 12.08 -10.27
C VAL A 46 16.07 12.21 -9.10
N THR A 47 14.81 12.56 -9.36
CA THR A 47 13.82 12.76 -8.30
C THR A 47 13.49 11.44 -7.60
N SER A 48 13.40 10.35 -8.33
CA SER A 48 13.22 9.01 -7.75
C SER A 48 14.36 8.65 -6.79
N ALA A 49 15.61 8.92 -7.15
CA ALA A 49 16.77 8.71 -6.28
C ALA A 49 16.73 9.61 -5.02
N GLU A 50 16.25 10.85 -5.16
CA GLU A 50 16.11 11.79 -4.02
C GLU A 50 15.03 11.36 -3.03
N THR A 51 14.00 10.65 -3.45
CA THR A 51 12.95 10.14 -2.56
C THR A 51 13.50 9.12 -1.57
N ARG A 52 14.54 8.40 -1.94
CA ARG A 52 15.12 7.30 -1.15
C ARG A 52 14.05 6.31 -0.69
N ALA A 53 13.02 6.11 -1.51
CA ALA A 53 11.94 5.21 -1.21
C ALA A 53 12.43 3.77 -1.23
N GLU A 54 12.21 3.05 -0.15
CA GLU A 54 12.61 1.67 0.02
C GLU A 54 11.53 0.88 0.75
N LEU A 55 11.08 -0.22 0.16
CA LEU A 55 10.20 -1.15 0.83
C LEU A 55 10.96 -1.84 1.97
N ILE A 56 10.55 -1.59 3.21
CA ILE A 56 11.20 -2.13 4.42
C ILE A 56 10.65 -3.51 4.72
N GLU A 57 9.34 -3.68 4.65
CA GLU A 57 8.67 -4.94 4.92
C GLU A 57 7.33 -5.03 4.16
N TYR A 58 6.94 -6.23 3.85
CA TYR A 58 5.63 -6.57 3.32
C TYR A 58 5.18 -7.92 3.87
N ASP A 59 4.00 -7.95 4.47
CA ASP A 59 3.37 -9.14 5.01
C ASP A 59 2.02 -9.34 4.33
N GLY A 60 1.91 -10.30 3.46
CA GLY A 60 0.70 -10.52 2.69
C GLY A 60 0.82 -11.56 1.58
N GLU A 61 1.91 -12.33 1.53
CA GLU A 61 2.12 -13.31 0.46
C GLU A 61 0.98 -14.33 0.34
N ASP A 62 0.38 -14.71 1.47
CA ASP A 62 -0.70 -15.68 1.54
C ASP A 62 -2.07 -15.07 1.91
N ALA A 63 -2.17 -13.74 1.90
CA ALA A 63 -3.36 -13.03 2.33
C ALA A 63 -3.93 -12.14 1.22
N THR A 64 -5.25 -11.99 1.20
CA THR A 64 -5.93 -11.05 0.28
C THR A 64 -5.83 -9.59 0.72
N LEU A 65 -5.31 -9.35 1.90
CA LEU A 65 -4.98 -8.03 2.45
C LEU A 65 -3.60 -8.10 3.09
N GLY A 66 -2.62 -7.50 2.46
CA GLY A 66 -1.26 -7.36 2.96
C GLY A 66 -1.00 -6.00 3.58
N LEU A 67 -0.03 -5.93 4.47
CA LEU A 67 0.49 -4.71 5.05
C LEU A 67 1.94 -4.50 4.63
N GLY A 68 2.27 -3.28 4.23
CA GLY A 68 3.61 -2.91 3.85
C GLY A 68 4.06 -1.62 4.50
N VAL A 69 5.37 -1.45 4.55
CA VAL A 69 6.01 -0.23 5.04
C VAL A 69 7.07 0.22 4.05
N VAL A 70 6.96 1.45 3.59
CA VAL A 70 7.98 2.13 2.79
C VAL A 70 8.66 3.20 3.63
N ARG A 71 9.97 3.17 3.66
CA ARG A 71 10.79 4.25 4.19
C ARG A 71 11.13 5.22 3.07
N CYS A 72 11.05 6.51 3.33
CA CYS A 72 11.47 7.55 2.37
C CYS A 72 12.17 8.70 3.08
N ALA A 73 12.77 9.61 2.30
CA ALA A 73 13.28 10.87 2.83
C ALA A 73 12.14 11.69 3.45
N HIS A 74 12.38 12.35 4.56
CA HIS A 74 11.35 13.05 5.35
C HIS A 74 10.63 14.17 4.59
N ASP A 75 11.25 14.78 3.59
CA ASP A 75 10.72 15.84 2.74
C ASP A 75 10.14 15.32 1.40
N ARG A 76 10.10 14.00 1.22
CA ARG A 76 9.65 13.33 -0.01
C ARG A 76 8.48 12.36 0.22
N VAL A 77 7.68 12.61 1.24
CA VAL A 77 6.52 11.77 1.57
C VAL A 77 5.47 11.81 0.47
N GLU A 78 5.14 12.98 -0.06
CA GLU A 78 4.09 13.12 -1.07
C GLU A 78 4.47 12.45 -2.40
N GLU A 79 5.73 12.55 -2.81
CA GLU A 79 6.22 11.84 -4.00
C GLU A 79 6.15 10.33 -3.82
N THR A 80 6.51 9.83 -2.66
CA THR A 80 6.44 8.40 -2.36
C THR A 80 4.99 7.90 -2.29
N ARG A 81 4.08 8.68 -1.69
CA ARG A 81 2.64 8.38 -1.69
C ARG A 81 2.06 8.34 -3.11
N SER A 82 2.47 9.26 -3.96
CA SER A 82 2.04 9.31 -5.36
C SER A 82 2.52 8.09 -6.13
N ALA A 83 3.76 7.66 -5.92
CA ALA A 83 4.28 6.43 -6.51
C ALA A 83 3.49 5.18 -6.05
N LEU A 84 3.18 5.09 -4.75
CA LEU A 84 2.32 4.03 -4.22
C LEU A 84 0.93 4.04 -4.87
N ALA A 85 0.33 5.21 -5.04
CA ALA A 85 -0.98 5.37 -5.65
C ALA A 85 -1.04 4.97 -7.13
N CYS A 86 0.10 4.99 -7.82
CA CYS A 86 0.21 4.56 -9.22
C CYS A 86 0.30 3.04 -9.39
N VAL A 87 0.54 2.28 -8.31
CA VAL A 87 0.61 0.81 -8.38
C VAL A 87 -0.79 0.24 -8.45
N ASP A 88 -1.17 -0.28 -9.59
CA ASP A 88 -2.44 -0.96 -9.84
C ASP A 88 -2.27 -2.45 -10.15
N GLU A 89 -1.04 -2.87 -10.41
CA GLU A 89 -0.69 -4.24 -10.77
C GLU A 89 0.69 -4.61 -10.23
N VAL A 90 0.85 -5.81 -9.73
CA VAL A 90 2.13 -6.41 -9.35
C VAL A 90 2.21 -7.80 -9.96
N ASN A 91 3.22 -8.04 -10.79
CA ASN A 91 3.46 -9.35 -11.42
C ASN A 91 2.23 -9.91 -12.15
N ASP A 92 1.57 -9.06 -12.95
CA ASP A 92 0.34 -9.34 -13.70
C ASP A 92 -0.91 -9.60 -12.81
N HIS A 93 -0.83 -9.33 -11.52
CA HIS A 93 -1.95 -9.40 -10.60
C HIS A 93 -2.43 -8.00 -10.22
N ALA A 94 -3.72 -7.75 -10.42
CA ALA A 94 -4.34 -6.49 -10.00
C ALA A 94 -4.27 -6.32 -8.49
N VAL A 95 -3.90 -5.13 -8.05
CA VAL A 95 -3.82 -4.77 -6.63
C VAL A 95 -4.52 -3.44 -6.34
N GLY A 96 -5.07 -3.32 -5.15
CA GLY A 96 -5.55 -2.05 -4.60
C GLY A 96 -4.60 -1.57 -3.52
N MET A 97 -4.03 -0.37 -3.69
CA MET A 97 -3.07 0.22 -2.76
C MET A 97 -3.73 1.32 -1.94
N ARG A 98 -3.55 1.28 -0.62
CA ARG A 98 -4.07 2.31 0.27
C ARG A 98 -3.06 2.67 1.34
N VAL A 99 -2.70 3.95 1.43
CA VAL A 99 -1.89 4.46 2.54
C VAL A 99 -2.75 4.55 3.79
N VAL A 100 -2.28 3.93 4.87
CA VAL A 100 -2.94 3.94 6.19
C VAL A 100 -2.49 5.12 7.02
N GLY A 101 -1.20 5.43 6.98
CA GLY A 101 -0.63 6.55 7.71
C GLY A 101 0.87 6.70 7.55
N VAL A 102 1.38 7.76 8.12
CA VAL A 102 2.81 8.13 8.08
C VAL A 102 3.32 8.31 9.49
N SER A 103 4.49 7.76 9.78
CA SER A 103 5.15 7.88 11.08
C SER A 103 6.60 8.35 10.94
N GLY A 104 7.08 9.05 11.96
CA GLY A 104 8.48 9.45 12.07
C GLY A 104 9.42 8.32 12.46
N THR A 105 8.91 7.24 13.03
CA THR A 105 9.67 6.05 13.42
C THR A 105 8.92 4.78 13.08
N LEU A 106 9.66 3.72 12.82
CA LEU A 106 9.08 2.41 12.52
C LEU A 106 8.30 1.83 13.72
N ALA A 107 8.86 1.98 14.93
CA ALA A 107 8.23 1.49 16.15
C ALA A 107 6.89 2.17 16.45
N ALA A 108 6.84 3.49 16.39
CA ALA A 108 5.60 4.26 16.60
C ALA A 108 4.56 3.95 15.51
N GLY A 109 4.99 3.77 14.27
CA GLY A 109 4.11 3.41 13.18
C GLY A 109 3.52 2.00 13.34
N ARG A 110 4.32 1.03 13.75
CA ARG A 110 3.82 -0.33 14.03
C ARG A 110 2.80 -0.33 15.17
N GLU A 111 3.07 0.38 16.24
CA GLU A 111 2.14 0.51 17.37
C GLU A 111 0.80 1.11 16.93
N ARG A 112 0.83 2.13 16.07
CA ARG A 112 -0.35 2.86 15.63
C ARG A 112 -1.14 2.19 14.51
N TYR A 113 -0.46 1.57 13.54
CA TYR A 113 -1.08 1.10 12.29
C TYR A 113 -1.09 -0.41 12.11
N ALA A 114 -0.12 -1.16 12.63
CA ALA A 114 -0.06 -2.60 12.43
C ALA A 114 -1.10 -3.39 13.25
N GLY A 115 -1.67 -2.80 14.30
CA GLY A 115 -2.77 -3.38 15.08
C GLY A 115 -4.16 -3.13 14.52
N GLU A 116 -4.28 -2.21 13.60
CA GLU A 116 -5.53 -1.85 12.93
C GLU A 116 -5.63 -2.52 11.55
N VAL A 117 -5.57 -3.85 11.52
CA VAL A 117 -6.19 -4.54 10.38
C VAL A 117 -7.69 -4.27 10.53
N PRO A 118 -8.30 -3.44 9.68
CA PRO A 118 -9.73 -3.18 9.78
C PRO A 118 -10.43 -4.53 9.76
N LYS A 119 -11.43 -4.69 10.62
CA LYS A 119 -12.30 -5.86 10.58
C LYS A 119 -13.09 -5.80 9.28
N THR A 120 -12.45 -6.23 8.21
CA THR A 120 -13.11 -6.38 6.92
C THR A 120 -13.96 -7.63 7.00
N HIS A 121 -15.27 -7.45 6.91
CA HIS A 121 -16.18 -8.57 6.78
C HIS A 121 -16.24 -8.98 5.31
N ARG A 122 -15.78 -10.18 5.01
CA ARG A 122 -15.93 -10.75 3.68
C ARG A 122 -17.40 -11.05 3.41
N LYS A 123 -17.91 -10.50 2.31
CA LYS A 123 -19.27 -10.75 1.80
C LYS A 123 -19.20 -11.19 0.36
N THR A 124 -20.30 -11.68 -0.17
CA THR A 124 -20.46 -11.94 -1.60
C THR A 124 -21.56 -11.05 -2.12
N VAL A 125 -21.25 -10.23 -3.12
CA VAL A 125 -22.20 -9.36 -3.81
C VAL A 125 -22.18 -9.76 -5.28
N ASP A 126 -23.34 -10.17 -5.79
CA ASP A 126 -23.51 -10.62 -7.19
C ASP A 126 -22.43 -11.61 -7.65
N ASN A 127 -22.17 -12.61 -6.83
CA ASN A 127 -21.15 -13.65 -7.04
C ASN A 127 -19.69 -13.17 -6.99
N SER A 128 -19.44 -11.90 -6.73
CA SER A 128 -18.10 -11.33 -6.57
C SER A 128 -17.72 -11.22 -5.10
N PRO A 129 -16.47 -11.53 -4.74
CA PRO A 129 -16.00 -11.29 -3.38
C PRO A 129 -15.99 -9.79 -3.07
N ALA A 130 -16.53 -9.44 -1.93
CA ALA A 130 -16.60 -8.08 -1.43
C ALA A 130 -16.09 -7.99 0.00
N TRP A 131 -15.50 -6.87 0.34
CA TRP A 131 -15.05 -6.54 1.69
C TRP A 131 -15.77 -5.28 2.16
N GLU A 132 -16.43 -5.36 3.30
CA GLU A 132 -17.09 -4.22 3.92
C GLU A 132 -16.19 -3.59 4.98
N ARG A 133 -16.02 -2.27 4.86
CA ARG A 133 -15.28 -1.44 5.81
C ARG A 133 -15.99 -0.10 5.96
N ASP A 134 -16.33 0.27 7.20
CA ASP A 134 -16.91 1.58 7.52
C ASP A 134 -18.11 1.98 6.62
N GLY A 135 -18.95 0.98 6.24
CA GLY A 135 -20.08 1.19 5.36
C GLY A 135 -19.76 1.26 3.86
N ALA A 136 -18.49 1.21 3.50
CA ALA A 136 -18.06 1.05 2.12
C ALA A 136 -17.92 -0.43 1.77
N LEU A 137 -18.21 -0.75 0.51
CA LEU A 137 -18.01 -2.07 -0.08
C LEU A 137 -16.92 -1.98 -1.13
N ASP A 138 -15.88 -2.78 -0.96
CA ASP A 138 -14.85 -3.00 -1.95
C ASP A 138 -15.12 -4.32 -2.68
N LEU A 139 -15.53 -4.24 -3.95
CA LEU A 139 -15.72 -5.40 -4.81
C LEU A 139 -14.45 -5.68 -5.61
N ARG A 140 -14.15 -6.95 -5.77
CA ARG A 140 -13.06 -7.43 -6.61
C ARG A 140 -13.65 -8.22 -7.77
N THR A 141 -13.52 -7.66 -8.94
CA THR A 141 -13.99 -8.25 -10.20
C THR A 141 -12.81 -8.62 -11.09
N ASP A 142 -13.08 -9.38 -12.13
CA ASP A 142 -12.04 -9.73 -13.13
C ASP A 142 -11.46 -8.50 -13.83
N ASP A 143 -12.21 -7.41 -13.88
CA ASP A 143 -11.79 -6.14 -14.49
C ASP A 143 -11.11 -5.17 -13.51
N GLY A 144 -10.97 -5.54 -12.22
CA GLY A 144 -10.32 -4.73 -11.19
C GLY A 144 -11.13 -4.56 -9.91
N PHE A 145 -10.84 -3.47 -9.21
CA PHE A 145 -11.43 -3.14 -7.92
C PHE A 145 -12.48 -2.03 -8.08
N MET A 146 -13.63 -2.23 -7.47
CA MET A 146 -14.71 -1.24 -7.43
C MET A 146 -15.06 -0.93 -5.98
N CYS A 147 -15.08 0.34 -5.62
CA CYS A 147 -15.50 0.80 -4.31
C CYS A 147 -16.84 1.53 -4.42
N GLY A 148 -17.74 1.26 -3.49
CA GLY A 148 -19.04 1.90 -3.41
C GLY A 148 -19.73 1.61 -2.08
N THR A 149 -21.01 1.94 -1.99
CA THR A 149 -21.85 1.64 -0.85
C THR A 149 -22.86 0.56 -1.20
N HIS A 150 -23.56 0.01 -0.21
CA HIS A 150 -24.67 -0.92 -0.44
C HIS A 150 -25.73 -0.35 -1.39
N HIS A 151 -25.89 0.98 -1.41
CA HIS A 151 -26.84 1.65 -2.28
C HIS A 151 -26.41 1.60 -3.75
N ASP A 152 -25.11 1.77 -4.01
CA ASP A 152 -24.54 1.75 -5.37
C ASP A 152 -24.65 0.36 -6.01
N PHE A 153 -24.64 -0.69 -5.21
CA PHE A 153 -24.72 -2.10 -5.67
C PHE A 153 -26.14 -2.68 -5.59
N GLY A 154 -27.16 -1.85 -5.47
CA GLY A 154 -28.55 -2.23 -5.62
C GLY A 154 -29.12 -3.21 -4.59
N LYS A 155 -28.55 -3.26 -3.39
CA LYS A 155 -29.09 -4.03 -2.27
C LYS A 155 -29.69 -3.11 -1.21
N GLU A 156 -30.96 -3.25 -1.07
CA GLU A 156 -31.69 -2.73 0.07
C GLU A 156 -31.34 -3.49 1.35
#